data_5ba6edee18780e0e18595611afa270df
#
_entry.id   5ba6edee18780e0e18595611afa270df
#
_cell.length_a   1.000
_cell.length_b   1.000
_cell.length_c   1.000
_cell.angle_alpha   90.00
_cell.angle_beta   90.00
_cell.angle_gamma   90.00
#
_symmetry.space_group_name_H-M   'P 1'
#
loop_
_entity.id
_entity.type
_entity.pdbx_description
1 polymer ?
#
loop_
_entity_poly.entity_id
_entity_poly.type
_entity_poly.pdbx_seq_one_letter_code
_entity_poly.pdbx_strand_id
1 'polypeptide(L)'
;MEKIRRTKIVDVLQRTDFGSEVNVKGWVRTHRSSKVVDFIALNDGSTINNVQVVVDPTKFDTELLKQITTGACVSATGKLVESQGQGQNSEIQCTELELLGGCGSDYPMQKKGQTFEYMRQHAHLRLRTNTFGAVMRIRHNMAFAIHQYFHDHGFYYFHTPIITASDAEGAGEMFQVTTKNLNDLKKDESGKVNYNDDFFGKMTSLTVSGQLEGELGATALGQIYTFGPTFRAENSNTPRHLAEFWMIEPEVAFIDLDDLMDLEEDFIKYCVRWALDNCKDDLAFLNKMIDNTLLERLQGVVSENFVRLDYTEGINILEEAVKAGKKFEFPVSWGMDLASEHERFLVEEHFKKPVIMTHYPKGIKAFYMKLDEDGRTVQGTDVLFPQIGEIIGGSVREENYDKLVAQIEERHIPMKDMWWYLDTRRFGTCPHGGFGLGFERLILFVTGMQNIRDVIPFPRTPKSAEF
;
A
#
# COMPACT_ATOMS: atom_id res chain seq x y z
N MET A 1 -18.11 43.65 -5.17
CA MET A 1 -16.76 43.12 -4.87
C MET A 1 -16.60 41.81 -5.56
N GLU A 2 -15.46 41.57 -6.22
CA GLU A 2 -15.14 40.27 -6.82
C GLU A 2 -14.96 39.26 -5.71
N LYS A 3 -15.61 38.09 -5.82
CA LYS A 3 -15.56 37.05 -4.78
C LYS A 3 -14.14 36.47 -4.71
N ILE A 4 -13.46 36.63 -3.58
CA ILE A 4 -12.13 36.08 -3.38
C ILE A 4 -12.20 34.55 -3.46
N ARG A 5 -11.42 33.97 -4.36
CA ARG A 5 -11.37 32.51 -4.55
C ARG A 5 -10.63 31.85 -3.39
N ARG A 6 -11.09 30.64 -3.01
CA ARG A 6 -10.42 29.83 -2.02
C ARG A 6 -8.97 29.55 -2.43
N THR A 7 -8.04 29.73 -1.51
CA THR A 7 -6.65 29.26 -1.59
C THR A 7 -6.49 28.03 -0.68
N LYS A 8 -5.73 27.01 -1.13
CA LYS A 8 -5.42 25.86 -0.27
C LYS A 8 -4.50 26.29 0.90
N ILE A 9 -4.65 25.66 2.05
CA ILE A 9 -3.85 25.98 3.23
C ILE A 9 -2.37 25.75 2.98
N VAL A 10 -1.99 24.68 2.27
CA VAL A 10 -0.60 24.42 1.89
C VAL A 10 0.01 25.58 1.11
N ASP A 11 -0.75 26.18 0.20
CA ASP A 11 -0.29 27.30 -0.62
C ASP A 11 -0.20 28.60 0.23
N VAL A 12 -1.19 28.85 1.11
CA VAL A 12 -1.19 30.01 2.02
C VAL A 12 0.02 30.02 2.94
N LEU A 13 0.39 28.84 3.48
CA LEU A 13 1.53 28.71 4.40
C LEU A 13 2.90 29.00 3.73
N GLN A 14 2.97 28.96 2.40
CA GLN A 14 4.18 29.25 1.63
C GLN A 14 4.25 30.71 1.18
N ARG A 15 3.17 31.48 1.31
CA ARG A 15 3.09 32.88 0.85
C ARG A 15 3.84 33.81 1.80
N THR A 16 4.47 34.84 1.21
CA THR A 16 5.21 35.91 1.90
C THR A 16 4.72 37.31 1.53
N ASP A 17 3.70 37.41 0.66
CA ASP A 17 3.07 38.66 0.26
C ASP A 17 2.07 39.15 1.33
N PHE A 18 2.63 39.43 2.51
CA PHE A 18 1.86 39.91 3.66
C PHE A 18 1.08 41.20 3.35
N GLY A 19 -0.11 41.29 3.92
CA GLY A 19 -1.09 42.35 3.63
C GLY A 19 -2.10 41.98 2.52
N SER A 20 -1.84 40.91 1.75
CA SER A 20 -2.79 40.41 0.76
C SER A 20 -4.02 39.78 1.41
N GLU A 21 -5.16 39.85 0.73
CA GLU A 21 -6.39 39.24 1.18
C GLU A 21 -6.47 37.78 0.68
N VAL A 22 -6.82 36.85 1.57
CA VAL A 22 -6.94 35.41 1.28
C VAL A 22 -8.26 34.88 1.81
N ASN A 23 -8.81 33.87 1.12
CA ASN A 23 -9.91 33.06 1.63
C ASN A 23 -9.43 31.62 1.79
N VAL A 24 -9.64 31.03 2.97
CA VAL A 24 -9.41 29.61 3.27
C VAL A 24 -10.71 28.95 3.72
N LYS A 25 -10.86 27.67 3.40
CA LYS A 25 -11.97 26.84 3.87
C LYS A 25 -11.41 25.54 4.42
N GLY A 26 -11.96 25.06 5.52
CA GLY A 26 -11.49 23.83 6.12
C GLY A 26 -12.21 23.47 7.41
N TRP A 27 -11.67 22.48 8.08
CA TRP A 27 -12.21 21.96 9.34
C TRP A 27 -11.38 22.49 10.52
N VAL A 28 -12.10 22.93 11.55
CA VAL A 28 -11.54 23.42 12.79
C VAL A 28 -10.84 22.29 13.55
N ARG A 29 -9.57 22.43 13.78
CA ARG A 29 -8.77 21.52 14.62
C ARG A 29 -8.81 21.93 16.09
N THR A 30 -8.69 23.22 16.34
CA THR A 30 -8.80 23.80 17.67
C THR A 30 -9.38 25.20 17.58
N HIS A 31 -10.21 25.55 18.56
CA HIS A 31 -10.66 26.91 18.81
C HIS A 31 -10.29 27.28 20.25
N ARG A 32 -9.54 28.35 20.41
CA ARG A 32 -9.17 28.92 21.73
C ARG A 32 -9.71 30.33 21.81
N SER A 33 -10.71 30.52 22.65
CA SER A 33 -11.38 31.81 22.83
C SER A 33 -10.84 32.58 24.05
N SER A 34 -10.77 33.86 23.90
CA SER A 34 -10.52 34.82 25.02
C SER A 34 -11.42 36.03 24.87
N LYS A 35 -11.37 36.96 25.86
CA LYS A 35 -12.15 38.19 25.78
C LYS A 35 -11.66 39.15 24.69
N VAL A 36 -10.44 38.99 24.23
CA VAL A 36 -9.75 39.95 23.33
C VAL A 36 -9.56 39.38 21.93
N VAL A 37 -9.26 38.09 21.86
CA VAL A 37 -8.90 37.43 20.58
C VAL A 37 -9.22 35.95 20.62
N ASP A 38 -9.74 35.44 19.55
CA ASP A 38 -9.94 34.01 19.32
C ASP A 38 -8.92 33.50 18.30
N PHE A 39 -8.40 32.28 18.54
CA PHE A 39 -7.48 31.57 17.65
C PHE A 39 -8.12 30.30 17.15
N ILE A 40 -8.33 30.21 15.85
CA ILE A 40 -8.90 29.04 15.18
C ILE A 40 -7.80 28.38 14.33
N ALA A 41 -7.39 27.17 14.70
CA ALA A 41 -6.51 26.37 13.86
C ALA A 41 -7.34 25.64 12.82
N LEU A 42 -7.13 25.96 11.55
CA LEU A 42 -7.90 25.45 10.41
C LEU A 42 -7.04 24.55 9.53
N ASN A 43 -7.61 23.45 9.08
CA ASN A 43 -6.97 22.49 8.18
C ASN A 43 -7.94 22.07 7.08
N ASP A 44 -7.46 22.02 5.84
CA ASP A 44 -8.24 21.61 4.67
C ASP A 44 -7.82 20.25 4.06
N GLY A 45 -6.92 19.54 4.74
CA GLY A 45 -6.38 18.25 4.29
C GLY A 45 -5.20 18.35 3.32
N SER A 46 -4.89 19.52 2.78
CA SER A 46 -3.80 19.71 1.81
C SER A 46 -2.40 19.58 2.41
N THR A 47 -2.27 19.71 3.71
CA THR A 47 -1.03 19.58 4.49
C THR A 47 -1.33 19.09 5.90
N ILE A 48 -0.32 18.59 6.61
CA ILE A 48 -0.44 18.26 8.04
C ILE A 48 -0.50 19.50 8.90
N ASN A 49 0.07 20.60 8.43
CA ASN A 49 0.12 21.86 9.13
C ASN A 49 -1.23 22.58 9.09
N ASN A 50 -1.53 23.35 10.13
CA ASN A 50 -2.73 24.17 10.20
C ASN A 50 -2.37 25.63 9.90
N VAL A 51 -3.30 26.37 9.31
CA VAL A 51 -3.22 27.84 9.32
C VAL A 51 -3.95 28.36 10.55
N GLN A 52 -3.39 29.37 11.23
CA GLN A 52 -4.05 30.07 12.32
C GLN A 52 -4.89 31.22 11.77
N VAL A 53 -6.17 31.22 12.11
CA VAL A 53 -7.10 32.31 11.84
C VAL A 53 -7.28 33.05 13.17
N VAL A 54 -6.96 34.34 13.15
CA VAL A 54 -7.05 35.25 14.31
C VAL A 54 -8.32 36.08 14.16
N VAL A 55 -9.21 35.94 15.13
CA VAL A 55 -10.53 36.58 15.13
C VAL A 55 -10.67 37.55 16.27
N ASP A 56 -11.08 38.76 15.98
CA ASP A 56 -11.51 39.74 16.98
C ASP A 56 -12.98 39.45 17.35
N PRO A 57 -13.26 38.89 18.54
CA PRO A 57 -14.63 38.44 18.87
C PRO A 57 -15.63 39.60 18.98
N THR A 58 -15.16 40.83 19.05
CA THR A 58 -16.07 42.00 19.10
C THR A 58 -16.69 42.35 17.75
N LYS A 59 -16.13 41.79 16.67
CA LYS A 59 -16.56 42.06 15.29
C LYS A 59 -17.47 40.97 14.72
N PHE A 60 -17.70 39.89 15.46
CA PHE A 60 -18.48 38.75 15.00
C PHE A 60 -19.62 38.41 15.96
N ASP A 61 -20.67 37.79 15.43
CA ASP A 61 -21.76 37.32 16.24
C ASP A 61 -21.29 36.25 17.24
N THR A 62 -21.61 36.46 18.50
CA THR A 62 -21.29 35.53 19.59
C THR A 62 -21.90 34.15 19.39
N GLU A 63 -23.08 34.03 18.82
CA GLU A 63 -23.72 32.74 18.54
C GLU A 63 -23.01 31.99 17.40
N LEU A 64 -22.51 32.70 16.39
CA LEU A 64 -21.65 32.12 15.37
C LEU A 64 -20.37 31.54 16.00
N LEU A 65 -19.67 32.32 16.81
CA LEU A 65 -18.42 31.88 17.45
C LEU A 65 -18.58 30.66 18.34
N LYS A 66 -19.71 30.53 19.04
CA LYS A 66 -20.03 29.35 19.86
C LYS A 66 -20.22 28.07 19.02
N GLN A 67 -20.65 28.19 17.77
CA GLN A 67 -20.85 27.05 16.87
C GLN A 67 -19.56 26.57 16.20
N ILE A 68 -18.47 27.35 16.28
CA ILE A 68 -17.17 27.01 15.73
C ILE A 68 -16.43 26.09 16.71
N THR A 69 -16.85 24.84 16.72
CA THR A 69 -16.29 23.77 17.55
C THR A 69 -15.28 22.91 16.77
N THR A 70 -14.52 22.08 17.47
CA THR A 70 -13.65 21.09 16.81
C THR A 70 -14.43 20.22 15.83
N GLY A 71 -13.98 20.16 14.58
CA GLY A 71 -14.65 19.42 13.49
C GLY A 71 -15.64 20.26 12.67
N ALA A 72 -16.04 21.44 13.13
CA ALA A 72 -16.86 22.35 12.33
C ALA A 72 -16.12 22.77 11.05
N CYS A 73 -16.86 22.96 9.96
CA CYS A 73 -16.34 23.44 8.68
C CYS A 73 -16.62 24.93 8.55
N VAL A 74 -15.60 25.72 8.26
CA VAL A 74 -15.71 27.18 8.15
C VAL A 74 -15.04 27.71 6.89
N SER A 75 -15.49 28.88 6.45
CA SER A 75 -14.83 29.75 5.47
C SER A 75 -14.35 31.00 6.19
N ALA A 76 -13.06 31.28 6.11
CA ALA A 76 -12.45 32.47 6.70
C ALA A 76 -11.76 33.32 5.62
N THR A 77 -12.13 34.60 5.54
CA THR A 77 -11.47 35.59 4.69
C THR A 77 -10.74 36.58 5.58
N GLY A 78 -9.56 37.02 5.18
CA GLY A 78 -8.81 37.99 5.93
C GLY A 78 -7.45 38.33 5.34
N LYS A 79 -6.71 39.19 6.03
CA LYS A 79 -5.37 39.58 5.62
C LYS A 79 -4.35 38.55 6.07
N LEU A 80 -3.51 38.11 5.15
CA LEU A 80 -2.32 37.31 5.47
C LEU A 80 -1.30 38.20 6.15
N VAL A 81 -0.81 37.82 7.31
CA VAL A 81 0.19 38.55 8.07
C VAL A 81 1.29 37.62 8.54
N GLU A 82 2.46 38.19 8.85
CA GLU A 82 3.53 37.47 9.52
C GLU A 82 3.07 37.07 10.94
N SER A 83 3.26 35.81 11.31
CA SER A 83 2.82 35.33 12.61
C SER A 83 3.73 35.82 13.72
N GLN A 84 3.14 36.24 14.83
CA GLN A 84 3.85 36.56 16.08
C GLN A 84 4.09 35.30 16.94
N GLY A 85 3.50 34.14 16.54
CA GLY A 85 3.59 32.89 17.27
C GLY A 85 4.81 32.06 16.90
N GLN A 86 5.30 31.26 17.85
CA GLN A 86 6.35 30.27 17.54
C GLN A 86 5.80 29.11 16.72
N GLY A 87 6.58 28.66 15.72
CA GLY A 87 6.30 27.45 14.95
C GLY A 87 5.38 27.64 13.73
N GLN A 88 5.05 28.88 13.36
CA GLN A 88 4.33 29.22 12.14
C GLN A 88 4.83 30.53 11.54
N ASN A 89 4.90 30.63 10.22
CA ASN A 89 5.43 31.81 9.52
C ASN A 89 4.34 32.86 9.27
N SER A 90 3.11 32.41 9.11
CA SER A 90 1.98 33.27 8.72
C SER A 90 0.71 32.93 9.47
N GLU A 91 -0.18 33.91 9.59
CA GLU A 91 -1.54 33.76 10.11
C GLU A 91 -2.51 34.68 9.33
N ILE A 92 -3.80 34.46 9.49
CA ILE A 92 -4.85 35.19 8.81
C ILE A 92 -5.58 36.07 9.84
N GLN A 93 -5.50 37.38 9.71
CA GLN A 93 -6.35 38.32 10.45
C GLN A 93 -7.73 38.37 9.81
N CYS A 94 -8.69 37.70 10.45
CA CYS A 94 -10.02 37.42 9.93
C CYS A 94 -10.86 38.72 9.79
N THR A 95 -11.42 38.93 8.61
CA THR A 95 -12.36 40.01 8.33
C THR A 95 -13.78 39.48 8.08
N GLU A 96 -13.89 38.25 7.55
CA GLU A 96 -15.18 37.57 7.32
C GLU A 96 -15.07 36.10 7.77
N LEU A 97 -16.07 35.60 8.47
CA LEU A 97 -16.13 34.24 8.98
C LEU A 97 -17.53 33.67 8.75
N GLU A 98 -17.59 32.52 8.06
CA GLU A 98 -18.84 31.85 7.72
C GLU A 98 -18.79 30.40 8.24
N LEU A 99 -19.82 29.97 8.93
CA LEU A 99 -20.02 28.55 9.29
C LEU A 99 -20.64 27.82 8.10
N LEU A 100 -19.88 26.91 7.50
CA LEU A 100 -20.34 26.07 6.39
C LEU A 100 -21.04 24.80 6.88
N GLY A 101 -20.60 24.28 8.03
CA GLY A 101 -21.21 23.10 8.66
C GLY A 101 -20.82 22.99 10.14
N GLY A 102 -21.82 22.93 11.00
CA GLY A 102 -21.62 22.76 12.43
C GLY A 102 -21.13 21.36 12.81
N CYS A 103 -20.62 21.21 14.03
CA CYS A 103 -20.16 19.95 14.56
C CYS A 103 -20.65 19.79 16.01
N GLY A 104 -21.43 18.74 16.27
CA GLY A 104 -21.97 18.43 17.59
C GLY A 104 -20.92 17.93 18.57
N SER A 105 -21.30 17.88 19.84
CA SER A 105 -20.45 17.38 20.93
C SER A 105 -20.20 15.88 20.88
N ASP A 106 -20.98 15.15 20.11
CA ASP A 106 -20.90 13.71 19.86
C ASP A 106 -19.90 13.34 18.75
N TYR A 107 -19.20 14.33 18.18
CA TYR A 107 -18.16 14.12 17.17
C TYR A 107 -17.06 13.16 17.69
N PRO A 108 -16.85 11.98 17.04
CA PRO A 108 -16.00 10.94 17.62
C PRO A 108 -14.50 11.25 17.55
N MET A 109 -14.06 12.13 16.63
CA MET A 109 -12.64 12.51 16.47
C MET A 109 -12.26 13.69 17.36
N GLN A 110 -12.45 13.54 18.69
CA GLN A 110 -12.11 14.57 19.66
C GLN A 110 -10.59 14.69 19.88
N LYS A 111 -10.13 15.81 20.50
CA LYS A 111 -8.72 16.10 20.80
C LYS A 111 -8.02 15.05 21.67
N LYS A 112 -8.74 14.30 22.49
CA LYS A 112 -8.15 13.22 23.30
C LYS A 112 -7.65 12.13 22.37
N GLY A 113 -6.44 11.60 22.64
CA GLY A 113 -5.87 10.51 21.86
C GLY A 113 -6.84 9.32 21.80
N GLN A 114 -7.22 8.95 20.59
CA GLN A 114 -8.06 7.79 20.31
C GLN A 114 -7.16 6.59 19.99
N THR A 115 -7.59 5.40 20.37
CA THR A 115 -6.90 4.17 19.96
C THR A 115 -7.10 3.91 18.47
N PHE A 116 -6.16 3.23 17.82
CA PHE A 116 -6.31 2.82 16.42
C PHE A 116 -7.52 1.92 16.23
N GLU A 117 -7.83 1.07 17.20
CA GLU A 117 -9.04 0.23 17.21
C GLU A 117 -10.33 1.06 17.10
N TYR A 118 -10.44 2.08 17.94
CA TYR A 118 -11.58 3.00 17.90
C TYR A 118 -11.66 3.74 16.56
N MET A 119 -10.52 4.17 16.02
CA MET A 119 -10.48 4.86 14.74
C MET A 119 -10.85 3.95 13.56
N ARG A 120 -10.59 2.63 13.64
CA ARG A 120 -11.06 1.66 12.62
C ARG A 120 -12.58 1.51 12.62
N GLN A 121 -13.22 1.56 13.79
CA GLN A 121 -14.68 1.55 13.89
C GLN A 121 -15.32 2.83 13.31
N HIS A 122 -14.55 3.91 13.18
CA HIS A 122 -14.95 5.19 12.61
C HIS A 122 -14.17 5.53 11.34
N ALA A 123 -13.92 4.54 10.48
CA ALA A 123 -13.04 4.71 9.32
C ALA A 123 -13.48 5.85 8.39
N HIS A 124 -14.78 6.10 8.26
CA HIS A 124 -15.37 7.21 7.50
C HIS A 124 -15.00 8.62 8.02
N LEU A 125 -14.56 8.75 9.28
CA LEU A 125 -14.15 10.02 9.88
C LEU A 125 -12.66 10.08 10.23
N ARG A 126 -11.98 8.93 10.37
CA ARG A 126 -10.58 8.88 10.81
C ARG A 126 -9.62 9.66 9.90
N LEU A 127 -9.96 9.83 8.62
CA LEU A 127 -9.18 10.61 7.66
C LEU A 127 -9.05 12.08 8.04
N ARG A 128 -9.92 12.58 8.93
CA ARG A 128 -9.83 13.94 9.47
C ARG A 128 -8.77 14.08 10.58
N THR A 129 -8.15 12.99 11.02
CA THR A 129 -7.06 13.03 12.01
C THR A 129 -5.72 13.30 11.33
N ASN A 130 -4.74 13.81 12.09
CA ASN A 130 -3.41 14.08 11.54
C ASN A 130 -2.72 12.81 11.06
N THR A 131 -2.79 11.72 11.83
CA THR A 131 -2.15 10.44 11.50
C THR A 131 -2.69 9.89 10.18
N PHE A 132 -4.02 9.74 10.06
CA PHE A 132 -4.59 9.18 8.85
C PHE A 132 -4.53 10.13 7.66
N GLY A 133 -4.58 11.45 7.90
CA GLY A 133 -4.32 12.44 6.86
C GLY A 133 -2.90 12.32 6.29
N ALA A 134 -1.88 12.18 7.16
CA ALA A 134 -0.49 11.97 6.76
C ALA A 134 -0.32 10.67 5.97
N VAL A 135 -0.85 9.55 6.48
CA VAL A 135 -0.79 8.25 5.79
C VAL A 135 -1.41 8.32 4.39
N MET A 136 -2.56 8.99 4.23
CA MET A 136 -3.23 9.08 2.93
C MET A 136 -2.51 10.01 1.94
N ARG A 137 -1.88 11.10 2.40
CA ARG A 137 -1.03 11.93 1.54
C ARG A 137 0.22 11.18 1.08
N ILE A 138 0.85 10.40 1.97
CA ILE A 138 1.96 9.52 1.61
C ILE A 138 1.49 8.45 0.63
N ARG A 139 0.35 7.78 0.88
CA ARG A 139 -0.23 6.79 -0.03
C ARG A 139 -0.47 7.37 -1.44
N HIS A 140 -1.01 8.59 -1.52
CA HIS A 140 -1.18 9.29 -2.79
C HIS A 140 0.16 9.51 -3.51
N ASN A 141 1.16 10.03 -2.80
CA ASN A 141 2.50 10.28 -3.35
C ASN A 141 3.17 8.99 -3.82
N MET A 142 3.04 7.90 -3.05
CA MET A 142 3.60 6.61 -3.46
C MET A 142 2.93 6.05 -4.71
N ALA A 143 1.61 6.16 -4.84
CA ALA A 143 0.92 5.72 -6.05
C ALA A 143 1.40 6.50 -7.28
N PHE A 144 1.57 7.81 -7.16
CA PHE A 144 2.11 8.65 -8.22
C PHE A 144 3.56 8.30 -8.55
N ALA A 145 4.41 8.11 -7.53
CA ALA A 145 5.81 7.73 -7.70
C ALA A 145 5.97 6.41 -8.47
N ILE A 146 5.13 5.41 -8.17
CA ILE A 146 5.12 4.12 -8.86
C ILE A 146 4.80 4.30 -10.34
N HIS A 147 3.75 5.04 -10.68
CA HIS A 147 3.42 5.33 -12.08
C HIS A 147 4.53 6.11 -12.78
N GLN A 148 5.15 7.08 -12.10
CA GLN A 148 6.24 7.87 -12.65
C GLN A 148 7.48 7.00 -12.92
N TYR A 149 7.86 6.14 -11.99
CA TYR A 149 8.98 5.22 -12.16
C TYR A 149 8.84 4.36 -13.41
N PHE A 150 7.73 3.65 -13.51
CA PHE A 150 7.51 2.74 -14.63
C PHE A 150 7.36 3.48 -15.97
N HIS A 151 6.72 4.65 -15.96
CA HIS A 151 6.63 5.50 -17.16
C HIS A 151 8.02 5.94 -17.66
N ASP A 152 8.87 6.43 -16.75
CA ASP A 152 10.21 6.92 -17.09
C ASP A 152 11.15 5.80 -17.57
N HIS A 153 10.91 4.56 -17.14
CA HIS A 153 11.64 3.37 -17.57
C HIS A 153 11.01 2.69 -18.80
N GLY A 154 9.99 3.28 -19.42
CA GLY A 154 9.39 2.81 -20.67
C GLY A 154 8.42 1.64 -20.51
N PHE A 155 7.93 1.36 -19.32
CA PHE A 155 6.91 0.35 -19.08
C PHE A 155 5.53 0.83 -19.51
N TYR A 156 4.73 -0.09 -20.03
CA TYR A 156 3.32 0.18 -20.32
C TYR A 156 2.44 -0.19 -19.11
N TYR A 157 1.56 0.74 -18.68
CA TYR A 157 0.53 0.42 -17.70
C TYR A 157 -0.52 -0.48 -18.35
N PHE A 158 -0.62 -1.71 -17.88
CA PHE A 158 -1.41 -2.77 -18.47
C PHE A 158 -2.55 -3.20 -17.55
N HIS A 159 -3.79 -3.17 -18.05
CA HIS A 159 -4.95 -3.57 -17.27
C HIS A 159 -5.25 -5.04 -17.47
N THR A 160 -5.14 -5.83 -16.42
CA THR A 160 -5.56 -7.22 -16.38
C THR A 160 -6.98 -7.35 -15.81
N PRO A 161 -7.72 -8.42 -16.15
CA PRO A 161 -9.09 -8.60 -15.66
C PRO A 161 -9.15 -8.73 -14.14
N ILE A 162 -10.12 -8.04 -13.51
CA ILE A 162 -10.44 -8.22 -12.09
C ILE A 162 -11.30 -9.48 -11.90
N ILE A 163 -12.17 -9.79 -12.87
CA ILE A 163 -12.97 -11.01 -12.88
C ILE A 163 -12.27 -12.02 -13.76
N THR A 164 -11.90 -13.17 -13.21
CA THR A 164 -11.16 -14.21 -13.92
C THR A 164 -11.77 -15.58 -13.70
N ALA A 165 -11.52 -16.49 -14.63
CA ALA A 165 -11.82 -17.92 -14.49
C ALA A 165 -10.56 -18.73 -14.16
N SER A 166 -9.40 -18.09 -14.02
CA SER A 166 -8.11 -18.71 -13.75
C SER A 166 -7.65 -18.40 -12.33
N ASP A 167 -7.03 -19.38 -11.67
CA ASP A 167 -6.35 -19.19 -10.39
C ASP A 167 -4.85 -19.09 -10.65
N ALA A 168 -4.29 -17.89 -10.55
CA ALA A 168 -2.89 -17.62 -10.81
C ALA A 168 -1.93 -18.28 -9.77
N GLU A 169 -2.40 -18.49 -8.55
CA GLU A 169 -1.59 -19.09 -7.48
C GLU A 169 -1.83 -20.60 -7.33
N GLY A 170 -2.92 -21.13 -7.90
CA GLY A 170 -3.25 -22.56 -7.91
C GLY A 170 -3.74 -23.12 -6.57
N ALA A 171 -3.90 -22.27 -5.54
CA ALA A 171 -4.33 -22.65 -4.20
C ALA A 171 -5.11 -21.52 -3.50
N GLY A 172 -5.46 -20.46 -4.22
CA GLY A 172 -6.08 -19.28 -3.66
C GLY A 172 -7.52 -19.49 -3.20
N GLU A 173 -7.85 -19.12 -1.99
CA GLU A 173 -9.23 -18.91 -1.58
C GLU A 173 -9.75 -17.66 -2.29
N MET A 174 -10.55 -17.87 -3.36
CA MET A 174 -11.05 -16.79 -4.21
C MET A 174 -12.50 -16.45 -3.86
N PHE A 175 -12.82 -15.16 -3.90
CA PHE A 175 -14.22 -14.71 -3.87
C PHE A 175 -14.91 -15.03 -5.20
N GLN A 176 -15.99 -15.76 -5.16
CA GLN A 176 -16.76 -16.08 -6.37
C GLN A 176 -17.59 -14.89 -6.84
N VAL A 177 -17.65 -14.71 -8.16
CA VAL A 177 -18.49 -13.72 -8.84
C VAL A 177 -19.59 -14.47 -9.60
N THR A 178 -20.85 -14.19 -9.26
CA THR A 178 -22.01 -14.83 -9.90
C THR A 178 -23.20 -13.88 -9.94
N THR A 179 -24.02 -13.99 -10.98
CA THR A 179 -25.33 -13.32 -11.06
C THR A 179 -26.48 -14.23 -10.62
N LYS A 180 -26.19 -15.46 -10.21
CA LYS A 180 -27.20 -16.41 -9.77
C LYS A 180 -27.71 -16.09 -8.36
N ASN A 181 -28.98 -16.39 -8.15
CA ASN A 181 -29.56 -16.36 -6.79
C ASN A 181 -29.00 -17.53 -5.98
N LEU A 182 -28.28 -17.26 -4.91
CA LEU A 182 -27.66 -18.28 -4.06
C LEU A 182 -28.70 -19.20 -3.37
N ASN A 183 -29.96 -18.77 -3.26
CA ASN A 183 -31.05 -19.60 -2.71
C ASN A 183 -31.65 -20.58 -3.75
N ASP A 184 -31.29 -20.45 -5.04
CA ASP A 184 -31.85 -21.26 -6.13
C ASP A 184 -30.75 -21.68 -7.10
N LEU A 185 -29.72 -22.34 -6.58
CA LEU A 185 -28.61 -22.85 -7.39
C LEU A 185 -28.96 -24.19 -8.02
N LYS A 186 -29.06 -24.22 -9.34
CA LYS A 186 -29.20 -25.47 -10.08
C LYS A 186 -27.89 -26.27 -10.02
N LYS A 187 -28.02 -27.55 -9.77
CA LYS A 187 -26.91 -28.51 -9.75
C LYS A 187 -26.92 -29.39 -10.99
N ASP A 188 -25.74 -29.82 -11.41
CA ASP A 188 -25.57 -30.83 -12.47
C ASP A 188 -25.81 -32.25 -11.92
N GLU A 189 -25.66 -33.25 -12.77
CA GLU A 189 -25.85 -34.67 -12.43
C GLU A 189 -24.86 -35.16 -11.35
N SER A 190 -23.72 -34.49 -11.20
CA SER A 190 -22.70 -34.78 -10.16
C SER A 190 -22.98 -34.10 -8.84
N GLY A 191 -24.03 -33.27 -8.73
CA GLY A 191 -24.39 -32.48 -7.54
C GLY A 191 -23.60 -31.16 -7.39
N LYS A 192 -22.77 -30.81 -8.40
CA LYS A 192 -22.06 -29.52 -8.42
C LYS A 192 -22.93 -28.42 -8.99
N VAL A 193 -22.63 -27.17 -8.62
CA VAL A 193 -23.35 -26.02 -9.16
C VAL A 193 -23.12 -25.93 -10.67
N ASN A 194 -24.22 -25.83 -11.42
CA ASN A 194 -24.18 -25.65 -12.87
C ASN A 194 -24.06 -24.17 -13.22
N TYR A 195 -22.89 -23.74 -13.72
CA TYR A 195 -22.60 -22.37 -14.13
C TYR A 195 -22.90 -22.07 -15.61
N ASN A 196 -23.39 -23.05 -16.42
CA ASN A 196 -23.65 -22.84 -17.84
C ASN A 196 -24.65 -21.70 -18.11
N ASP A 197 -25.60 -21.49 -17.18
CA ASP A 197 -26.60 -20.43 -17.26
C ASP A 197 -26.16 -19.16 -16.51
N ASP A 198 -24.95 -19.09 -15.94
CA ASP A 198 -24.42 -17.88 -15.31
C ASP A 198 -23.89 -16.90 -16.35
N PHE A 199 -23.65 -15.66 -15.96
CA PHE A 199 -23.29 -14.58 -16.88
C PHE A 199 -22.12 -14.93 -17.82
N PHE A 200 -21.08 -15.57 -17.29
CA PHE A 200 -19.90 -15.98 -18.06
C PHE A 200 -19.95 -17.43 -18.58
N GLY A 201 -21.02 -18.17 -18.31
CA GLY A 201 -21.14 -19.58 -18.70
C GLY A 201 -20.15 -20.52 -18.00
N LYS A 202 -19.45 -20.07 -16.98
CA LYS A 202 -18.48 -20.80 -16.16
C LYS A 202 -18.33 -20.14 -14.79
N MET A 203 -17.73 -20.86 -13.86
CA MET A 203 -17.34 -20.28 -12.56
C MET A 203 -16.31 -19.18 -12.78
N THR A 204 -16.53 -18.02 -12.16
CA THR A 204 -15.61 -16.88 -12.15
C THR A 204 -15.40 -16.38 -10.75
N SER A 205 -14.29 -15.71 -10.53
CA SER A 205 -13.86 -15.20 -9.24
C SER A 205 -13.23 -13.82 -9.36
N LEU A 206 -13.06 -13.13 -8.24
CA LEU A 206 -12.18 -11.97 -8.18
C LEU A 206 -10.73 -12.43 -8.20
N THR A 207 -9.88 -11.73 -8.94
CA THR A 207 -8.48 -12.12 -9.16
C THR A 207 -7.64 -12.04 -7.88
N VAL A 208 -6.68 -12.93 -7.75
CA VAL A 208 -5.62 -12.91 -6.72
C VAL A 208 -4.32 -12.28 -7.21
N SER A 209 -4.17 -12.11 -8.55
CA SER A 209 -2.98 -11.52 -9.20
C SER A 209 -3.29 -11.24 -10.67
N GLY A 210 -2.70 -10.22 -11.24
CA GLY A 210 -2.72 -9.92 -12.67
C GLY A 210 -1.53 -10.51 -13.45
N GLN A 211 -0.69 -11.32 -12.81
CA GLN A 211 0.59 -11.79 -13.36
C GLN A 211 0.42 -12.58 -14.65
N LEU A 212 -0.44 -13.60 -14.68
CA LEU A 212 -0.52 -14.48 -15.83
C LEU A 212 -0.90 -13.74 -17.12
N GLU A 213 -1.89 -12.85 -17.04
CA GLU A 213 -2.26 -11.98 -18.16
C GLU A 213 -1.20 -10.89 -18.42
N GLY A 214 -0.49 -10.45 -17.37
CA GLY A 214 0.64 -9.52 -17.48
C GLY A 214 1.79 -10.09 -18.30
N GLU A 215 2.13 -11.36 -18.13
CA GLU A 215 3.16 -12.05 -18.92
C GLU A 215 2.82 -12.05 -20.43
N LEU A 216 1.52 -12.13 -20.80
CA LEU A 216 1.11 -12.00 -22.20
C LEU A 216 1.42 -10.61 -22.75
N GLY A 217 1.21 -9.58 -21.92
CA GLY A 217 1.56 -8.21 -22.26
C GLY A 217 3.07 -8.02 -22.43
N ALA A 218 3.87 -8.54 -21.51
CA ALA A 218 5.33 -8.43 -21.54
C ALA A 218 5.94 -9.13 -22.76
N THR A 219 5.47 -10.33 -23.10
CA THR A 219 5.96 -11.08 -24.27
C THR A 219 5.52 -10.50 -25.62
N ALA A 220 4.73 -9.42 -25.60
CA ALA A 220 4.31 -8.67 -26.80
C ALA A 220 4.85 -7.25 -26.84
N LEU A 221 4.90 -6.56 -25.68
CA LEU A 221 5.26 -5.15 -25.53
C LEU A 221 6.64 -4.93 -24.93
N GLY A 222 7.33 -6.00 -24.50
CA GLY A 222 8.64 -6.00 -23.90
C GLY A 222 8.62 -5.79 -22.39
N GLN A 223 7.91 -4.80 -21.88
CA GLN A 223 7.80 -4.54 -20.45
C GLN A 223 6.50 -3.82 -20.13
N ILE A 224 5.81 -4.37 -19.12
CA ILE A 224 4.53 -3.84 -18.65
C ILE A 224 4.51 -3.81 -17.12
N TYR A 225 3.56 -3.13 -16.55
CA TYR A 225 3.21 -3.29 -15.13
C TYR A 225 1.70 -3.21 -14.93
N THR A 226 1.20 -3.98 -13.96
CA THR A 226 -0.14 -3.79 -13.43
C THR A 226 -0.06 -2.93 -12.17
N PHE A 227 -1.11 -2.19 -11.88
CA PHE A 227 -1.35 -1.57 -10.59
C PHE A 227 -2.84 -1.65 -10.34
N GLY A 228 -3.29 -2.73 -9.74
CA GLY A 228 -4.68 -3.08 -9.65
C GLY A 228 -5.09 -3.73 -8.34
N PRO A 229 -6.41 -3.78 -8.07
CA PRO A 229 -6.94 -4.44 -6.89
C PRO A 229 -6.80 -5.96 -7.02
N THR A 230 -6.47 -6.61 -5.92
CA THR A 230 -6.40 -8.06 -5.75
C THR A 230 -7.18 -8.49 -4.52
N PHE A 231 -7.67 -9.73 -4.54
CA PHE A 231 -8.64 -10.22 -3.56
C PHE A 231 -8.24 -11.61 -3.07
N ARG A 232 -8.22 -11.81 -1.76
CA ARG A 232 -7.95 -13.11 -1.14
C ARG A 232 -9.00 -13.37 -0.06
N ALA A 233 -9.71 -14.50 -0.18
CA ALA A 233 -10.76 -14.89 0.76
C ALA A 233 -10.24 -15.64 2.00
N GLU A 234 -8.94 -15.59 2.25
CA GLU A 234 -8.29 -16.23 3.38
C GLU A 234 -8.88 -15.75 4.71
N ASN A 235 -9.22 -16.70 5.57
CA ASN A 235 -9.69 -16.39 6.92
C ASN A 235 -8.52 -16.03 7.85
N SER A 236 -7.73 -15.04 7.45
CA SER A 236 -6.56 -14.55 8.18
C SER A 236 -6.87 -13.20 8.84
N ASN A 237 -6.67 -13.11 10.15
CA ASN A 237 -6.94 -11.90 10.93
C ASN A 237 -5.67 -11.30 11.53
N THR A 238 -4.56 -11.33 10.79
CA THR A 238 -3.28 -10.76 11.21
C THR A 238 -3.18 -9.27 10.90
N PRO A 239 -2.21 -8.55 11.48
CA PRO A 239 -1.93 -7.15 11.13
C PRO A 239 -1.41 -6.94 9.69
N ARG A 240 -1.14 -8.01 8.93
CA ARG A 240 -0.51 -7.97 7.61
C ARG A 240 -1.41 -8.48 6.47
N HIS A 241 -2.67 -8.87 6.76
CA HIS A 241 -3.60 -9.42 5.77
C HIS A 241 -4.84 -8.56 5.61
N LEU A 242 -5.24 -8.38 4.36
CA LEU A 242 -6.50 -7.78 3.91
C LEU A 242 -7.14 -8.70 2.88
N ALA A 243 -8.47 -8.70 2.83
CA ALA A 243 -9.22 -9.43 1.80
C ALA A 243 -9.23 -8.70 0.44
N GLU A 244 -9.00 -7.39 0.45
CA GLU A 244 -8.86 -6.52 -0.72
C GLU A 244 -7.66 -5.60 -0.50
N PHE A 245 -6.72 -5.60 -1.46
CA PHE A 245 -5.51 -4.78 -1.43
C PHE A 245 -5.06 -4.49 -2.86
N TRP A 246 -4.00 -3.71 -3.04
CA TRP A 246 -3.49 -3.35 -4.35
C TRP A 246 -2.12 -3.97 -4.60
N MET A 247 -1.94 -4.53 -5.79
CA MET A 247 -0.65 -5.09 -6.22
C MET A 247 -0.06 -4.25 -7.36
N ILE A 248 1.25 -4.12 -7.31
CA ILE A 248 2.08 -3.64 -8.41
C ILE A 248 2.84 -4.85 -8.95
N GLU A 249 2.62 -5.19 -10.21
CA GLU A 249 3.16 -6.41 -10.79
C GLU A 249 3.78 -6.09 -12.17
N PRO A 250 5.06 -5.67 -12.21
CA PRO A 250 5.81 -5.55 -13.46
C PRO A 250 6.17 -6.93 -14.00
N GLU A 251 6.10 -7.06 -15.33
CA GLU A 251 6.58 -8.22 -16.09
C GLU A 251 7.47 -7.72 -17.23
N VAL A 252 8.64 -8.32 -17.39
CA VAL A 252 9.70 -7.85 -18.29
C VAL A 252 10.25 -9.01 -19.10
N ALA A 253 10.27 -8.86 -20.43
CA ALA A 253 10.90 -9.79 -21.34
C ALA A 253 12.42 -9.56 -21.42
N PHE A 254 13.16 -10.63 -21.75
CA PHE A 254 14.60 -10.62 -21.99
C PHE A 254 15.47 -10.31 -20.77
N ILE A 255 15.02 -10.68 -19.59
CA ILE A 255 15.79 -10.54 -18.34
C ILE A 255 16.11 -11.90 -17.72
N ASP A 256 17.16 -11.92 -16.94
CA ASP A 256 17.54 -13.03 -16.06
C ASP A 256 17.29 -12.71 -14.57
N LEU A 257 17.78 -13.55 -13.67
CA LEU A 257 17.58 -13.39 -12.23
C LEU A 257 18.33 -12.17 -11.67
N ASP A 258 19.53 -11.88 -12.19
CA ASP A 258 20.31 -10.72 -11.74
C ASP A 258 19.66 -9.43 -12.17
N ASP A 259 19.17 -9.33 -13.41
CA ASP A 259 18.39 -8.20 -13.91
C ASP A 259 17.14 -7.97 -13.09
N LEU A 260 16.44 -9.05 -12.69
CA LEU A 260 15.23 -8.97 -11.86
C LEU A 260 15.56 -8.39 -10.48
N MET A 261 16.60 -8.89 -9.83
CA MET A 261 17.03 -8.38 -8.51
C MET A 261 17.45 -6.91 -8.57
N ASP A 262 18.12 -6.49 -9.65
CA ASP A 262 18.50 -5.09 -9.87
C ASP A 262 17.24 -4.20 -10.00
N LEU A 263 16.26 -4.65 -10.75
CA LEU A 263 15.00 -3.92 -10.92
C LEU A 263 14.22 -3.80 -9.59
N GLU A 264 14.14 -4.87 -8.80
CA GLU A 264 13.47 -4.89 -7.49
C GLU A 264 14.11 -3.89 -6.52
N GLU A 265 15.44 -3.90 -6.44
CA GLU A 265 16.20 -3.00 -5.57
C GLU A 265 16.07 -1.54 -6.00
N ASP A 266 16.24 -1.24 -7.31
CA ASP A 266 16.16 0.12 -7.83
C ASP A 266 14.74 0.71 -7.65
N PHE A 267 13.70 -0.07 -7.97
CA PHE A 267 12.32 0.34 -7.83
C PHE A 267 11.96 0.72 -6.39
N ILE A 268 12.32 -0.13 -5.42
CA ILE A 268 12.03 0.15 -4.01
C ILE A 268 12.80 1.37 -3.50
N LYS A 269 14.09 1.47 -3.85
CA LYS A 269 14.92 2.64 -3.49
C LYS A 269 14.34 3.93 -4.07
N TYR A 270 13.86 3.90 -5.30
CA TYR A 270 13.19 5.03 -5.92
C TYR A 270 11.95 5.45 -5.12
N CYS A 271 11.06 4.51 -4.79
CA CYS A 271 9.85 4.79 -4.02
C CYS A 271 10.17 5.40 -2.64
N VAL A 272 11.13 4.83 -1.92
CA VAL A 272 11.53 5.34 -0.59
C VAL A 272 12.16 6.73 -0.71
N ARG A 273 13.02 6.97 -1.70
CA ARG A 273 13.61 8.29 -1.97
C ARG A 273 12.53 9.32 -2.28
N TRP A 274 11.56 8.95 -3.12
CA TRP A 274 10.42 9.82 -3.43
C TRP A 274 9.67 10.25 -2.17
N ALA A 275 9.41 9.33 -1.25
CA ALA A 275 8.76 9.65 0.03
C ALA A 275 9.59 10.63 0.86
N LEU A 276 10.90 10.38 1.01
CA LEU A 276 11.81 11.27 1.75
C LEU A 276 11.86 12.68 1.16
N ASP A 277 11.78 12.80 -0.16
CA ASP A 277 11.87 14.09 -0.85
C ASP A 277 10.54 14.86 -0.85
N ASN A 278 9.41 14.17 -1.01
CA ASN A 278 8.12 14.79 -1.29
C ASN A 278 7.12 14.75 -0.11
N CYS A 279 7.40 13.97 0.96
CA CYS A 279 6.50 13.81 2.10
C CYS A 279 7.13 14.23 3.44
N LYS A 280 8.04 15.18 3.43
CA LYS A 280 8.89 15.56 4.58
C LYS A 280 8.11 15.84 5.86
N ASP A 281 7.09 16.68 5.80
CA ASP A 281 6.32 17.10 6.98
C ASP A 281 5.50 15.93 7.55
N ASP A 282 4.88 15.13 6.67
CA ASP A 282 4.11 13.95 7.06
C ASP A 282 5.01 12.88 7.67
N LEU A 283 6.17 12.62 7.07
CA LEU A 283 7.16 11.68 7.59
C LEU A 283 7.76 12.15 8.92
N ALA A 284 8.07 13.44 9.08
CA ALA A 284 8.55 13.99 10.34
C ALA A 284 7.52 13.83 11.46
N PHE A 285 6.24 14.03 11.14
CA PHE A 285 5.15 13.79 12.09
C PHE A 285 5.05 12.30 12.47
N LEU A 286 5.06 11.39 11.51
CA LEU A 286 4.98 9.96 11.77
C LEU A 286 6.20 9.44 12.52
N ASN A 287 7.41 9.93 12.18
CA ASN A 287 8.63 9.63 12.91
C ASN A 287 8.54 10.04 14.39
N LYS A 288 7.92 11.17 14.69
CA LYS A 288 7.74 11.65 16.06
C LYS A 288 6.64 10.89 16.82
N MET A 289 5.55 10.54 16.16
CA MET A 289 4.31 10.08 16.81
C MET A 289 4.08 8.58 16.74
N ILE A 290 4.67 7.89 15.76
CA ILE A 290 4.41 6.47 15.48
C ILE A 290 5.66 5.63 15.68
N ASP A 291 6.77 5.98 15.00
CA ASP A 291 8.00 5.21 15.02
C ASP A 291 9.21 6.14 14.93
N ASN A 292 9.89 6.35 16.04
CA ASN A 292 11.01 7.29 16.15
C ASN A 292 12.27 6.86 15.36
N THR A 293 12.30 5.65 14.80
CA THR A 293 13.37 5.13 13.93
C THR A 293 13.03 5.21 12.45
N LEU A 294 11.84 5.69 12.09
CA LEU A 294 11.32 5.66 10.73
C LEU A 294 12.26 6.31 9.71
N LEU A 295 12.67 7.56 9.97
CA LEU A 295 13.52 8.30 9.02
C LEU A 295 14.91 7.67 8.85
N GLU A 296 15.52 7.17 9.93
CA GLU A 296 16.80 6.47 9.89
C GLU A 296 16.69 5.19 9.05
N ARG A 297 15.63 4.40 9.26
CA ARG A 297 15.37 3.17 8.50
C ARG A 297 15.16 3.45 7.00
N LEU A 298 14.36 4.47 6.65
CA LEU A 298 14.14 4.85 5.25
C LEU A 298 15.44 5.33 4.57
N GLN A 299 16.26 6.11 5.26
CA GLN A 299 17.56 6.54 4.75
C GLN A 299 18.52 5.36 4.55
N GLY A 300 18.52 4.40 5.48
CA GLY A 300 19.31 3.17 5.35
C GLY A 300 18.98 2.39 4.09
N VAL A 301 17.70 2.21 3.76
CA VAL A 301 17.27 1.53 2.53
C VAL A 301 17.80 2.21 1.26
N VAL A 302 17.79 3.54 1.24
CA VAL A 302 18.25 4.30 0.05
C VAL A 302 19.77 4.29 -0.12
N SER A 303 20.51 4.31 1.00
CA SER A 303 21.97 4.46 0.99
C SER A 303 22.74 3.16 0.84
N GLU A 304 22.14 2.02 1.21
CA GLU A 304 22.82 0.74 1.25
C GLU A 304 22.40 -0.20 0.12
N ASN A 305 23.31 -1.06 -0.35
CA ASN A 305 22.97 -2.14 -1.27
C ASN A 305 22.28 -3.27 -0.51
N PHE A 306 21.28 -3.89 -1.13
CA PHE A 306 20.58 -5.05 -0.57
C PHE A 306 21.51 -6.27 -0.61
N VAL A 307 21.41 -7.10 0.40
CA VAL A 307 22.16 -8.38 0.43
C VAL A 307 21.47 -9.36 -0.51
N ARG A 308 22.24 -10.00 -1.41
CA ARG A 308 21.76 -11.11 -2.24
C ARG A 308 22.12 -12.40 -1.56
N LEU A 309 21.15 -13.20 -1.21
CA LEU A 309 21.28 -14.38 -0.36
C LEU A 309 20.62 -15.59 -1.02
N ASP A 310 21.41 -16.66 -1.21
CA ASP A 310 20.84 -17.96 -1.58
C ASP A 310 20.04 -18.56 -0.40
N TYR A 311 18.90 -19.18 -0.69
CA TYR A 311 18.05 -19.80 0.33
C TYR A 311 18.81 -20.82 1.18
N THR A 312 19.64 -21.65 0.55
CA THR A 312 20.43 -22.67 1.27
C THR A 312 21.41 -22.01 2.24
N GLU A 313 22.05 -20.92 1.85
CA GLU A 313 22.92 -20.14 2.73
C GLU A 313 22.12 -19.52 3.88
N GLY A 314 20.94 -18.96 3.56
CA GLY A 314 20.01 -18.42 4.57
C GLY A 314 19.62 -19.47 5.63
N ILE A 315 19.30 -20.69 5.21
CA ILE A 315 19.01 -21.81 6.13
C ILE A 315 20.24 -22.15 6.98
N ASN A 316 21.43 -22.21 6.38
CA ASN A 316 22.67 -22.49 7.13
C ASN A 316 22.92 -21.42 8.23
N ILE A 317 22.69 -20.12 7.91
CA ILE A 317 22.80 -19.03 8.90
C ILE A 317 21.80 -19.23 10.05
N LEU A 318 20.55 -19.60 9.74
CA LEU A 318 19.52 -19.85 10.76
C LEU A 318 19.87 -21.09 11.63
N GLU A 319 20.34 -22.17 11.02
CA GLU A 319 20.79 -23.38 11.76
C GLU A 319 21.98 -23.08 12.68
N GLU A 320 22.90 -22.25 12.23
CA GLU A 320 24.05 -21.80 13.04
C GLU A 320 23.59 -20.95 14.23
N ALA A 321 22.61 -20.07 14.01
CA ALA A 321 22.01 -19.29 15.09
C ALA A 321 21.33 -20.20 16.14
N VAL A 322 20.62 -21.25 15.71
CA VAL A 322 20.04 -22.26 16.60
C VAL A 322 21.12 -22.98 17.41
N LYS A 323 22.21 -23.41 16.76
CA LYS A 323 23.36 -24.03 17.44
C LYS A 323 24.03 -23.09 18.47
N ALA A 324 24.00 -21.76 18.17
CA ALA A 324 24.50 -20.74 19.09
C ALA A 324 23.53 -20.39 20.23
N GLY A 325 22.36 -21.03 20.29
CA GLY A 325 21.36 -20.84 21.35
C GLY A 325 20.18 -19.94 21.04
N LYS A 326 20.07 -19.42 19.81
CA LYS A 326 18.87 -18.71 19.36
C LYS A 326 17.68 -19.69 19.36
N LYS A 327 16.55 -19.26 19.91
CA LYS A 327 15.30 -20.02 19.91
C LYS A 327 14.35 -19.41 18.93
N PHE A 328 13.85 -20.21 18.00
CA PHE A 328 12.73 -19.90 17.11
C PHE A 328 11.50 -20.68 17.55
N GLU A 329 10.32 -20.17 17.27
CA GLU A 329 9.04 -20.84 17.53
C GLU A 329 8.86 -22.02 16.55
N PHE A 330 9.26 -21.79 15.28
CA PHE A 330 9.20 -22.80 14.22
C PHE A 330 10.58 -23.43 13.97
N PRO A 331 10.66 -24.75 13.72
CA PRO A 331 11.93 -25.43 13.49
C PRO A 331 12.58 -24.97 12.18
N VAL A 332 13.90 -24.90 12.15
CA VAL A 332 14.70 -24.60 10.96
C VAL A 332 15.13 -25.88 10.27
N SER A 333 14.83 -26.03 8.99
CA SER A 333 15.32 -27.12 8.16
C SER A 333 15.22 -26.75 6.66
N TRP A 334 16.11 -27.30 5.84
CA TRP A 334 16.06 -27.07 4.40
C TRP A 334 14.74 -27.59 3.80
N GLY A 335 14.12 -26.83 2.92
CA GLY A 335 12.84 -27.14 2.28
C GLY A 335 11.61 -26.59 2.98
N MET A 336 11.77 -25.95 4.13
CA MET A 336 10.67 -25.28 4.83
C MET A 336 10.36 -23.92 4.22
N ASP A 337 9.11 -23.47 4.34
CA ASP A 337 8.76 -22.07 4.13
C ASP A 337 9.20 -21.23 5.33
N LEU A 338 9.80 -20.06 5.09
CA LEU A 338 10.31 -19.21 6.16
C LEU A 338 9.17 -18.56 6.93
N ALA A 339 9.16 -18.75 8.26
CA ALA A 339 8.27 -17.97 9.11
C ALA A 339 8.81 -16.54 9.28
N SER A 340 7.92 -15.58 9.58
CA SER A 340 8.29 -14.18 9.79
C SER A 340 9.41 -13.95 10.80
N GLU A 341 9.59 -14.83 11.79
CA GLU A 341 10.68 -14.73 12.76
C GLU A 341 12.05 -15.06 12.13
N HIS A 342 12.09 -15.99 11.17
CA HIS A 342 13.31 -16.33 10.43
C HIS A 342 13.74 -15.17 9.50
N GLU A 343 12.79 -14.63 8.76
CA GLU A 343 13.01 -13.45 7.90
C GLU A 343 13.53 -12.27 8.71
N ARG A 344 12.89 -11.97 9.82
CA ARG A 344 13.29 -10.87 10.71
C ARG A 344 14.68 -11.09 11.30
N PHE A 345 15.02 -12.31 11.71
CA PHE A 345 16.36 -12.61 12.20
C PHE A 345 17.42 -12.27 11.12
N LEU A 346 17.20 -12.70 9.88
CA LEU A 346 18.14 -12.43 8.78
C LEU A 346 18.30 -10.92 8.54
N VAL A 347 17.20 -10.15 8.43
CA VAL A 347 17.28 -8.73 8.08
C VAL A 347 17.55 -7.80 9.26
N GLU A 348 17.14 -8.13 10.48
CA GLU A 348 17.23 -7.23 11.65
C GLU A 348 18.41 -7.54 12.57
N GLU A 349 18.76 -8.83 12.72
CA GLU A 349 19.80 -9.25 13.65
C GLU A 349 21.11 -9.59 12.93
N HIS A 350 21.05 -10.39 11.84
CA HIS A 350 22.23 -10.88 11.14
C HIS A 350 22.82 -9.86 10.18
N PHE A 351 22.12 -9.50 9.12
CA PHE A 351 22.64 -8.58 8.09
C PHE A 351 22.40 -7.09 8.42
N LYS A 352 21.34 -6.77 9.15
CA LYS A 352 20.89 -5.41 9.48
C LYS A 352 20.64 -4.54 8.26
N LYS A 353 20.20 -5.18 7.17
CA LYS A 353 19.95 -4.61 5.84
C LYS A 353 18.81 -5.35 5.16
N PRO A 354 18.15 -4.77 4.15
CA PRO A 354 17.27 -5.52 3.28
C PRO A 354 18.01 -6.67 2.59
N VAL A 355 17.32 -7.78 2.41
CA VAL A 355 17.86 -9.01 1.81
C VAL A 355 16.98 -9.41 0.63
N ILE A 356 17.57 -9.73 -0.50
CA ILE A 356 16.93 -10.43 -1.62
C ILE A 356 17.35 -11.89 -1.54
N MET A 357 16.41 -12.75 -1.15
CA MET A 357 16.66 -14.18 -1.05
C MET A 357 16.21 -14.89 -2.32
N THR A 358 17.02 -15.82 -2.82
CA THR A 358 16.83 -16.49 -4.11
C THR A 358 16.95 -18.00 -4.00
N HIS A 359 16.71 -18.72 -5.10
CA HIS A 359 16.88 -20.17 -5.25
C HIS A 359 16.13 -21.00 -4.19
N TYR A 360 14.85 -20.69 -4.05
CA TYR A 360 13.97 -21.40 -3.13
C TYR A 360 13.68 -22.84 -3.57
N PRO A 361 13.43 -23.75 -2.64
CA PRO A 361 12.96 -25.11 -2.98
C PRO A 361 11.67 -25.07 -3.79
N LYS A 362 11.63 -25.83 -4.90
CA LYS A 362 10.47 -25.84 -5.83
C LYS A 362 9.16 -26.21 -5.15
N GLY A 363 9.22 -27.00 -4.08
CA GLY A 363 8.03 -27.50 -3.37
C GLY A 363 7.23 -26.45 -2.63
N ILE A 364 7.84 -25.30 -2.31
CA ILE A 364 7.21 -24.20 -1.56
C ILE A 364 6.94 -22.96 -2.42
N LYS A 365 7.24 -23.00 -3.73
CA LYS A 365 7.04 -21.86 -4.64
C LYS A 365 6.09 -22.21 -5.77
N ALA A 366 5.61 -21.21 -6.51
CA ALA A 366 4.57 -21.36 -7.53
C ALA A 366 5.04 -22.13 -8.77
N PHE A 367 4.08 -22.70 -9.54
CA PHE A 367 4.32 -23.56 -10.69
C PHE A 367 5.01 -22.86 -11.88
N TYR A 368 4.83 -21.57 -12.00
CA TYR A 368 5.33 -20.78 -13.13
C TYR A 368 6.79 -20.34 -12.99
N MET A 369 7.40 -20.59 -11.84
CA MET A 369 8.79 -20.19 -11.60
C MET A 369 9.76 -21.10 -12.35
N LYS A 370 10.79 -20.50 -12.95
CA LYS A 370 11.82 -21.22 -13.69
C LYS A 370 12.62 -22.14 -12.78
N LEU A 371 12.74 -23.40 -13.17
CA LEU A 371 13.58 -24.36 -12.46
C LEU A 371 15.06 -24.06 -12.69
N ASP A 372 15.86 -24.17 -11.64
CA ASP A 372 17.31 -24.21 -11.73
C ASP A 372 17.80 -25.51 -12.41
N GLU A 373 19.05 -25.56 -12.82
CA GLU A 373 19.64 -26.73 -13.49
C GLU A 373 19.61 -28.01 -12.65
N ASP A 374 19.63 -27.85 -11.33
CA ASP A 374 19.57 -28.96 -10.36
C ASP A 374 18.17 -29.60 -10.25
N GLY A 375 17.13 -28.92 -10.79
CA GLY A 375 15.74 -29.35 -10.74
C GLY A 375 15.12 -29.38 -9.32
N ARG A 376 15.80 -28.86 -8.31
CA ARG A 376 15.38 -28.84 -6.90
C ARG A 376 14.92 -27.47 -6.43
N THR A 377 15.49 -26.43 -7.00
CA THR A 377 15.25 -25.05 -6.68
C THR A 377 14.67 -24.30 -7.87
N VAL A 378 14.16 -23.08 -7.62
CA VAL A 378 13.59 -22.19 -8.62
C VAL A 378 14.23 -20.81 -8.52
N GLN A 379 14.27 -20.10 -9.66
CA GLN A 379 14.75 -18.72 -9.76
C GLN A 379 13.70 -17.74 -9.22
N GLY A 380 13.31 -17.95 -7.96
CA GLY A 380 12.43 -17.06 -7.22
C GLY A 380 13.22 -16.01 -6.46
N THR A 381 12.59 -14.87 -6.20
CA THR A 381 13.11 -13.80 -5.33
C THR A 381 12.09 -13.43 -4.28
N ASP A 382 12.52 -13.26 -3.02
CA ASP A 382 11.75 -12.58 -1.99
C ASP A 382 12.61 -11.43 -1.43
N VAL A 383 12.10 -10.21 -1.53
CA VAL A 383 12.76 -9.05 -0.93
C VAL A 383 12.26 -8.87 0.49
N LEU A 384 13.15 -9.08 1.45
CA LEU A 384 12.86 -9.06 2.87
C LEU A 384 13.29 -7.73 3.49
N PHE A 385 12.38 -7.10 4.21
CA PHE A 385 12.59 -5.81 4.86
C PHE A 385 12.43 -5.89 6.37
N PRO A 386 13.19 -5.04 7.14
CA PRO A 386 13.01 -4.93 8.58
C PRO A 386 11.55 -4.58 8.92
N GLN A 387 11.00 -5.17 9.98
CA GLN A 387 9.65 -5.00 10.52
C GLN A 387 8.50 -5.50 9.60
N ILE A 388 8.74 -5.64 8.31
CA ILE A 388 7.74 -6.07 7.32
C ILE A 388 7.88 -7.57 7.01
N GLY A 389 9.11 -8.09 6.85
CA GLY A 389 9.37 -9.38 6.21
C GLY A 389 9.32 -9.22 4.69
N GLU A 390 8.75 -10.18 3.98
CA GLU A 390 8.57 -10.11 2.54
C GLU A 390 7.73 -8.91 2.12
N ILE A 391 8.31 -8.03 1.28
CA ILE A 391 7.64 -6.87 0.67
C ILE A 391 7.42 -7.07 -0.83
N ILE A 392 8.32 -7.77 -1.50
CA ILE A 392 8.24 -8.20 -2.91
C ILE A 392 8.43 -9.71 -2.95
N GLY A 393 7.63 -10.38 -3.77
CA GLY A 393 7.86 -11.75 -4.23
C GLY A 393 7.95 -11.77 -5.75
N GLY A 394 9.01 -12.34 -6.32
CA GLY A 394 9.27 -12.35 -7.75
C GLY A 394 9.86 -13.65 -8.25
N SER A 395 10.01 -13.77 -9.56
CA SER A 395 10.78 -14.85 -10.18
C SER A 395 11.10 -14.58 -11.66
N VAL A 396 12.10 -15.26 -12.15
CA VAL A 396 12.17 -15.60 -13.58
C VAL A 396 11.08 -16.63 -13.87
N ARG A 397 10.39 -16.49 -14.99
CA ARG A 397 9.27 -17.36 -15.38
C ARG A 397 9.79 -18.54 -16.21
N GLU A 398 9.13 -19.70 -16.08
CA GLU A 398 9.49 -20.86 -16.90
C GLU A 398 9.07 -20.61 -18.36
N GLU A 399 10.04 -20.43 -19.22
CA GLU A 399 9.84 -20.21 -20.66
C GLU A 399 9.80 -21.51 -21.47
N ASN A 400 10.23 -22.63 -20.90
CA ASN A 400 10.20 -23.92 -21.58
C ASN A 400 8.82 -24.56 -21.44
N TYR A 401 8.19 -24.86 -22.59
CA TYR A 401 6.84 -25.42 -22.63
C TYR A 401 6.74 -26.76 -21.88
N ASP A 402 7.64 -27.69 -22.14
CA ASP A 402 7.56 -29.05 -21.58
C ASP A 402 7.78 -29.04 -20.05
N LYS A 403 8.71 -28.20 -19.58
CA LYS A 403 8.95 -28.01 -18.15
C LYS A 403 7.74 -27.36 -17.45
N LEU A 404 7.14 -26.36 -18.07
CA LEU A 404 5.96 -25.69 -17.51
C LEU A 404 4.76 -26.66 -17.44
N VAL A 405 4.53 -27.46 -18.49
CA VAL A 405 3.50 -28.49 -18.49
C VAL A 405 3.70 -29.49 -17.36
N ALA A 406 4.94 -29.96 -17.17
CA ALA A 406 5.26 -30.91 -16.09
C ALA A 406 4.98 -30.30 -14.70
N GLN A 407 5.31 -29.01 -14.49
CA GLN A 407 5.01 -28.32 -13.22
C GLN A 407 3.51 -28.14 -12.98
N ILE A 408 2.73 -27.84 -14.03
CA ILE A 408 1.25 -27.73 -13.97
C ILE A 408 0.64 -29.09 -13.59
N GLU A 409 1.10 -30.19 -14.23
CA GLU A 409 0.63 -31.55 -13.96
C GLU A 409 0.99 -32.00 -12.54
N GLU A 410 2.24 -31.76 -12.09
CA GLU A 410 2.70 -32.10 -10.74
C GLU A 410 1.82 -31.46 -9.66
N ARG A 411 1.28 -30.27 -9.93
CA ARG A 411 0.40 -29.52 -9.00
C ARG A 411 -1.10 -29.77 -9.23
N HIS A 412 -1.45 -30.69 -10.12
CA HIS A 412 -2.84 -31.03 -10.45
C HIS A 412 -3.69 -29.84 -10.91
N ILE A 413 -3.07 -28.83 -11.55
CA ILE A 413 -3.79 -27.68 -12.10
C ILE A 413 -4.48 -28.12 -13.40
N PRO A 414 -5.77 -27.79 -13.61
CA PRO A 414 -6.50 -28.20 -14.81
C PRO A 414 -5.93 -27.57 -16.09
N MET A 415 -5.29 -28.36 -16.93
CA MET A 415 -4.68 -27.92 -18.20
C MET A 415 -5.64 -27.16 -19.12
N LYS A 416 -6.94 -27.54 -19.11
CA LYS A 416 -7.97 -26.89 -19.92
C LYS A 416 -8.16 -25.40 -19.61
N ASP A 417 -7.76 -24.95 -18.42
CA ASP A 417 -7.90 -23.57 -17.99
C ASP A 417 -6.63 -22.77 -18.24
N MET A 418 -5.52 -23.44 -18.64
CA MET A 418 -4.18 -22.84 -18.83
C MET A 418 -3.73 -22.82 -20.30
N TRP A 419 -4.57 -23.23 -21.26
CA TRP A 419 -4.19 -23.36 -22.68
C TRP A 419 -3.63 -22.05 -23.27
N TRP A 420 -4.26 -20.94 -22.98
CA TRP A 420 -3.88 -19.61 -23.47
C TRP A 420 -2.53 -19.14 -22.89
N TYR A 421 -2.24 -19.50 -21.65
CA TYR A 421 -0.95 -19.21 -20.98
C TYR A 421 0.17 -20.09 -21.56
N LEU A 422 -0.10 -21.37 -21.83
CA LEU A 422 0.83 -22.27 -22.46
C LEU A 422 1.13 -21.91 -23.93
N ASP A 423 0.21 -21.30 -24.65
CA ASP A 423 0.43 -20.83 -26.01
C ASP A 423 1.56 -19.80 -26.11
N THR A 424 1.78 -18.99 -25.10
CA THR A 424 2.92 -18.04 -25.06
C THR A 424 4.27 -18.75 -25.02
N ARG A 425 4.33 -20.00 -24.56
CA ARG A 425 5.54 -20.84 -24.59
C ARG A 425 5.69 -21.61 -25.90
N ARG A 426 4.60 -21.81 -26.63
CA ARG A 426 4.61 -22.47 -27.95
C ARG A 426 4.95 -21.50 -29.08
N PHE A 427 4.58 -20.24 -28.94
CA PHE A 427 4.62 -19.26 -30.02
C PHE A 427 5.55 -18.10 -29.68
N GLY A 428 6.86 -18.29 -29.93
CA GLY A 428 7.86 -17.25 -29.76
C GLY A 428 8.18 -16.91 -28.30
N THR A 429 8.37 -17.93 -27.49
CA THR A 429 8.79 -17.78 -26.08
C THR A 429 10.10 -17.02 -25.94
N CYS A 430 10.29 -16.34 -24.83
CA CYS A 430 11.54 -15.68 -24.45
C CYS A 430 11.77 -15.79 -22.93
N PRO A 431 13.02 -15.63 -22.46
CA PRO A 431 13.27 -15.40 -21.06
C PRO A 431 12.50 -14.16 -20.60
N HIS A 432 11.81 -14.25 -19.48
CA HIS A 432 11.10 -13.12 -18.87
C HIS A 432 10.94 -13.35 -17.37
N GLY A 433 10.69 -12.28 -16.66
CA GLY A 433 10.53 -12.29 -15.21
C GLY A 433 9.72 -11.12 -14.73
N GLY A 434 9.33 -11.17 -13.48
CA GLY A 434 8.57 -10.11 -12.85
C GLY A 434 8.38 -10.36 -11.38
N PHE A 435 7.74 -9.42 -10.72
CA PHE A 435 7.50 -9.50 -9.29
C PHE A 435 6.16 -8.89 -8.89
N GLY A 436 5.68 -9.24 -7.71
CA GLY A 436 4.54 -8.61 -7.06
C GLY A 436 4.95 -7.82 -5.83
N LEU A 437 4.58 -6.54 -5.76
CA LEU A 437 4.70 -5.72 -4.57
C LEU A 437 3.33 -5.36 -4.05
N GLY A 438 3.04 -5.73 -2.79
CA GLY A 438 1.84 -5.29 -2.09
C GLY A 438 1.92 -3.81 -1.74
N PHE A 439 1.03 -3.00 -2.31
CA PHE A 439 1.06 -1.55 -2.10
C PHE A 439 0.89 -1.17 -0.62
N GLU A 440 -0.01 -1.83 0.07
CA GLU A 440 -0.22 -1.59 1.49
C GLU A 440 1.00 -1.96 2.36
N ARG A 441 1.76 -2.99 1.97
CA ARG A 441 3.03 -3.33 2.66
C ARG A 441 4.07 -2.24 2.46
N LEU A 442 4.17 -1.66 1.25
CA LEU A 442 5.02 -0.50 1.00
C LEU A 442 4.60 0.70 1.86
N ILE A 443 3.30 1.00 1.95
CA ILE A 443 2.81 2.09 2.78
C ILE A 443 3.05 1.82 4.27
N LEU A 444 2.89 0.60 4.76
CA LEU A 444 3.29 0.23 6.13
C LEU A 444 4.75 0.58 6.39
N PHE A 445 5.64 0.17 5.49
CA PHE A 445 7.07 0.41 5.62
C PHE A 445 7.41 1.90 5.64
N VAL A 446 6.88 2.65 4.68
CA VAL A 446 7.16 4.09 4.50
C VAL A 446 6.56 4.94 5.62
N THR A 447 5.47 4.50 6.24
CA THR A 447 4.78 5.27 7.29
C THR A 447 5.14 4.84 8.72
N GLY A 448 5.73 3.67 8.90
CA GLY A 448 5.97 3.09 10.23
C GLY A 448 4.71 2.58 10.93
N MET A 449 3.57 2.56 10.24
CA MET A 449 2.33 2.02 10.79
C MET A 449 2.45 0.50 11.05
N GLN A 450 1.78 0.01 12.09
CA GLN A 450 1.93 -1.37 12.57
C GLN A 450 0.83 -2.33 12.11
N ASN A 451 -0.21 -1.81 11.46
CA ASN A 451 -1.34 -2.62 11.01
C ASN A 451 -1.80 -2.17 9.63
N ILE A 452 -1.88 -3.12 8.71
CA ILE A 452 -2.24 -2.88 7.31
C ILE A 452 -3.63 -2.24 7.13
N ARG A 453 -4.55 -2.44 8.10
CA ARG A 453 -5.88 -1.79 8.12
C ARG A 453 -5.80 -0.28 8.27
N ASP A 454 -4.65 0.25 8.67
CA ASP A 454 -4.45 1.67 8.94
C ASP A 454 -3.80 2.42 7.76
N VAL A 455 -3.44 1.70 6.69
CA VAL A 455 -2.80 2.28 5.50
C VAL A 455 -3.66 2.21 4.24
N ILE A 456 -4.86 1.70 4.35
CA ILE A 456 -5.90 1.72 3.32
C ILE A 456 -7.12 2.50 3.84
N PRO A 457 -7.84 3.27 3.00
CA PRO A 457 -8.97 4.08 3.46
C PRO A 457 -10.05 3.27 4.19
N PHE A 458 -10.52 2.19 3.57
CA PHE A 458 -11.60 1.33 4.06
C PHE A 458 -11.19 -0.14 3.96
N PRO A 459 -10.62 -0.72 5.02
CA PRO A 459 -10.10 -2.08 4.99
C PRO A 459 -11.21 -3.12 4.85
N ARG A 460 -10.93 -4.18 4.07
CA ARG A 460 -11.76 -5.39 3.97
C ARG A 460 -11.04 -6.53 4.67
N THR A 461 -11.69 -7.10 5.67
CA THR A 461 -11.14 -8.20 6.47
C THR A 461 -12.25 -9.17 6.84
N PRO A 462 -11.93 -10.40 7.32
CA PRO A 462 -12.97 -11.32 7.78
C PRO A 462 -13.96 -10.64 8.73
N LYS A 463 -15.26 -10.80 8.46
CA LYS A 463 -16.39 -10.23 9.20
C LYS A 463 -16.45 -8.68 9.21
N SER A 464 -15.73 -7.99 8.32
CA SER A 464 -15.76 -6.53 8.24
C SER A 464 -15.74 -6.05 6.78
N ALA A 465 -16.86 -5.45 6.37
CA ALA A 465 -17.05 -4.84 5.04
C ALA A 465 -17.86 -3.54 5.15
N GLU A 466 -17.86 -2.91 6.32
CA GLU A 466 -18.51 -1.62 6.56
C GLU A 466 -17.82 -0.50 5.77
N PHE A 467 -18.59 0.49 5.34
CA PHE A 467 -18.22 1.61 4.47
C PHE A 467 -18.06 1.19 2.98
#